data_850da7007ff466b9b673b069a69e1297
#
_entry.id   850da7007ff466b9b673b069a69e1297
#
_cell.length_a   1.000
_cell.length_b   1.000
_cell.length_c   1.000
_cell.angle_alpha   90.00
_cell.angle_beta   90.00
_cell.angle_gamma   90.00
#
_symmetry.space_group_name_H-M   'P 1'
#
loop_
_entity.id
_entity.type
_entity.pdbx_description
1 polymer ?
#
loop_
_entity_poly.entity_id
_entity_poly.type
_entity_poly.pdbx_seq_one_letter_code
_entity_poly.pdbx_strand_id
1 'polypeptide(L)'
;MANKNFVLPAEWEPQQGIQLTWPHAQTDWKPYLDDITKTFIDMAKVITLDEKLFIVTPEAAHVKRLLADHLNDEQRANIRYFEMPTNDTWARDHGAITLSNGAELRMLDFKFNGWGEKFDWQKDNAITANMAQMGAFEGMIEDHTDFVLEGGSIESDGKGTIFTTACCLLAPHRNQP
;
A
#
# COMPACT_ATOMS: atom_id res chain seq x y z
N MET A 1 15.31 30.17 -0.25
CA MET A 1 14.98 28.90 0.44
C MET A 1 15.54 27.79 -0.43
N ALA A 2 16.40 26.94 0.10
CA ALA A 2 16.96 25.84 -0.66
C ALA A 2 15.82 24.91 -1.07
N ASN A 3 15.66 24.71 -2.37
CA ASN A 3 14.71 23.75 -2.93
C ASN A 3 15.25 22.37 -2.54
N LYS A 4 14.82 21.82 -1.39
CA LYS A 4 15.19 20.48 -0.99
C LYS A 4 14.53 19.52 -1.98
N ASN A 5 15.34 18.85 -2.77
CA ASN A 5 14.85 17.87 -3.72
C ASN A 5 14.12 16.73 -2.97
N PHE A 6 12.97 16.35 -3.46
CA PHE A 6 12.28 15.16 -3.01
C PHE A 6 13.01 13.92 -3.53
N VAL A 7 13.16 12.93 -2.67
CA VAL A 7 13.73 11.62 -3.02
C VAL A 7 12.78 10.52 -2.59
N LEU A 8 12.82 9.39 -3.28
CA LEU A 8 12.20 8.15 -2.81
C LEU A 8 13.09 7.58 -1.71
N PRO A 9 12.65 7.52 -0.44
CA PRO A 9 13.44 6.95 0.65
C PRO A 9 13.80 5.50 0.39
N ALA A 10 14.89 5.04 0.99
CA ALA A 10 15.18 3.61 1.04
C ALA A 10 14.20 2.90 1.99
N GLU A 11 13.98 1.60 1.80
CA GLU A 11 12.98 0.84 2.59
C GLU A 11 13.27 0.77 4.10
N TRP A 12 14.51 1.00 4.51
CA TRP A 12 14.90 1.02 5.93
C TRP A 12 14.83 2.41 6.59
N GLU A 13 14.40 3.44 5.86
CA GLU A 13 14.18 4.76 6.43
C GLU A 13 12.90 4.80 7.28
N PRO A 14 12.83 5.69 8.29
CA PRO A 14 11.63 5.84 9.11
C PRO A 14 10.38 6.08 8.26
N GLN A 15 9.30 5.38 8.56
CA GLN A 15 8.04 5.46 7.82
C GLN A 15 6.88 5.84 8.75
N GLN A 16 5.77 6.32 8.17
CA GLN A 16 4.56 6.69 8.91
C GLN A 16 3.77 5.47 9.36
N GLY A 17 3.85 4.38 8.63
CA GLY A 17 3.17 3.12 8.90
C GLY A 17 3.14 2.23 7.67
N ILE A 18 2.68 1.01 7.86
CA ILE A 18 2.59 -0.03 6.84
C ILE A 18 1.13 -0.23 6.44
N GLN A 19 0.86 -0.35 5.13
CA GLN A 19 -0.45 -0.71 4.62
C GLN A 19 -0.55 -2.21 4.35
N LEU A 20 -1.64 -2.82 4.84
CA LEU A 20 -2.07 -4.15 4.44
C LEU A 20 -3.47 -4.07 3.82
N THR A 21 -3.65 -4.66 2.64
CA THR A 21 -4.96 -4.90 2.05
C THR A 21 -5.38 -6.31 2.43
N TRP A 22 -6.41 -6.41 3.29
CA TRP A 22 -6.76 -7.65 4.00
C TRP A 22 -7.42 -8.67 3.08
N PRO A 23 -7.01 -9.96 3.13
CA PRO A 23 -7.63 -11.02 2.33
C PRO A 23 -9.08 -11.27 2.74
N HIS A 24 -9.94 -11.58 1.77
CA HIS A 24 -11.35 -11.92 1.99
C HIS A 24 -11.86 -12.93 0.97
N ALA A 25 -13.07 -13.43 1.17
CA ALA A 25 -13.63 -14.53 0.37
C ALA A 25 -13.89 -14.20 -1.11
N GLN A 26 -13.72 -12.95 -1.53
CA GLN A 26 -13.86 -12.49 -2.92
C GLN A 26 -12.52 -12.21 -3.61
N THR A 27 -11.39 -12.60 -2.98
CA THR A 27 -10.05 -12.53 -3.56
C THR A 27 -9.62 -13.91 -4.06
N ASP A 28 -8.53 -13.98 -4.80
CA ASP A 28 -7.93 -15.25 -5.26
C ASP A 28 -7.44 -16.12 -4.10
N TRP A 29 -7.33 -15.56 -2.89
CA TRP A 29 -7.01 -16.29 -1.66
C TRP A 29 -8.14 -17.16 -1.11
N LYS A 30 -9.36 -17.08 -1.67
CA LYS A 30 -10.51 -17.84 -1.18
C LYS A 30 -10.23 -19.32 -0.85
N PRO A 31 -9.47 -20.09 -1.66
CA PRO A 31 -9.17 -21.50 -1.35
C PRO A 31 -8.25 -21.69 -0.14
N TYR A 32 -7.50 -20.65 0.24
CA TYR A 32 -6.48 -20.64 1.29
C TYR A 32 -6.77 -19.58 2.35
N LEU A 33 -8.03 -19.13 2.47
CA LEU A 33 -8.39 -17.95 3.26
C LEU A 33 -7.99 -18.09 4.73
N ASP A 34 -8.18 -19.25 5.32
CA ASP A 34 -7.82 -19.51 6.73
C ASP A 34 -6.31 -19.39 6.96
N ASP A 35 -5.50 -19.87 6.05
CA ASP A 35 -4.04 -19.86 6.21
C ASP A 35 -3.46 -18.47 5.94
N ILE A 36 -3.91 -17.79 4.88
CA ILE A 36 -3.46 -16.43 4.61
C ILE A 36 -3.93 -15.47 5.72
N THR A 37 -5.11 -15.66 6.28
CA THR A 37 -5.61 -14.86 7.40
C THR A 37 -4.71 -15.01 8.63
N LYS A 38 -4.26 -16.21 8.97
CA LYS A 38 -3.28 -16.43 10.06
C LYS A 38 -1.98 -15.67 9.80
N THR A 39 -1.47 -15.73 8.56
CA THR A 39 -0.28 -14.98 8.17
C THR A 39 -0.46 -13.47 8.36
N PHE A 40 -1.60 -12.93 7.95
CA PHE A 40 -1.90 -11.50 8.11
C PHE A 40 -2.07 -11.09 9.59
N ILE A 41 -2.63 -11.98 10.43
CA ILE A 41 -2.66 -11.77 11.89
C ILE A 41 -1.23 -11.72 12.45
N ASP A 42 -0.35 -12.61 12.03
CA ASP A 42 1.03 -12.63 12.50
C ASP A 42 1.82 -11.40 12.01
N MET A 43 1.59 -10.96 10.78
CA MET A 43 2.12 -9.68 10.29
C MET A 43 1.61 -8.51 11.14
N ALA A 44 0.32 -8.44 11.42
CA ALA A 44 -0.26 -7.39 12.25
C ALA A 44 0.34 -7.37 13.67
N LYS A 45 0.57 -8.55 14.29
CA LYS A 45 1.24 -8.67 15.59
C LYS A 45 2.64 -8.05 15.59
N VAL A 46 3.43 -8.32 14.54
CA VAL A 46 4.81 -7.84 14.46
C VAL A 46 4.85 -6.35 14.15
N ILE A 47 4.11 -5.90 13.13
CA ILE A 47 4.10 -4.50 12.71
C ILE A 47 3.66 -3.58 13.84
N THR A 48 2.60 -3.94 14.55
CA THR A 48 2.01 -3.08 15.59
C THR A 48 2.81 -2.99 16.89
N LEU A 49 3.92 -3.71 17.00
CA LEU A 49 4.86 -3.53 18.13
C LEU A 49 5.56 -2.17 18.06
N ASP A 50 5.91 -1.73 16.84
CA ASP A 50 6.78 -0.57 16.66
C ASP A 50 6.17 0.49 15.72
N GLU A 51 5.19 0.12 14.87
CA GLU A 51 4.68 0.97 13.80
C GLU A 51 3.15 1.03 13.73
N LYS A 52 2.64 2.04 13.06
CA LYS A 52 1.22 2.12 12.69
C LYS A 52 0.91 1.13 11.57
N LEU A 53 -0.25 0.52 11.64
CA LEU A 53 -0.78 -0.39 10.63
C LEU A 53 -2.05 0.19 10.02
N PHE A 54 -2.08 0.34 8.71
CA PHE A 54 -3.24 0.76 7.93
C PHE A 54 -3.86 -0.46 7.27
N ILE A 55 -5.03 -0.87 7.73
CA ILE A 55 -5.75 -2.03 7.19
C ILE A 55 -6.86 -1.54 6.26
N VAL A 56 -6.75 -1.93 4.98
CA VAL A 56 -7.78 -1.72 3.97
C VAL A 56 -8.57 -3.02 3.79
N THR A 57 -9.89 -2.96 3.88
CA THR A 57 -10.75 -4.15 3.80
C THR A 57 -12.20 -3.78 3.54
N PRO A 58 -13.00 -4.60 2.84
CA PRO A 58 -14.45 -4.40 2.74
C PRO A 58 -15.22 -4.78 4.03
N GLU A 59 -14.54 -5.36 5.05
CA GLU A 59 -15.15 -5.95 6.24
C GLU A 59 -14.46 -5.48 7.54
N ALA A 60 -14.27 -4.16 7.71
CA ALA A 60 -13.48 -3.59 8.81
C ALA A 60 -13.95 -4.06 10.20
N ALA A 61 -15.26 -4.14 10.44
CA ALA A 61 -15.79 -4.61 11.72
C ALA A 61 -15.45 -6.08 12.00
N HIS A 62 -15.40 -6.94 10.97
CA HIS A 62 -14.98 -8.34 11.08
C HIS A 62 -13.49 -8.44 11.43
N VAL A 63 -12.64 -7.77 10.66
CA VAL A 63 -11.17 -7.79 10.88
C VAL A 63 -10.81 -7.22 12.24
N LYS A 64 -11.49 -6.16 12.69
CA LYS A 64 -11.29 -5.58 14.02
C LYS A 64 -11.60 -6.57 15.15
N ARG A 65 -12.71 -7.32 15.04
CA ARG A 65 -13.04 -8.37 16.03
C ARG A 65 -12.01 -9.50 16.01
N LEU A 66 -11.63 -9.96 14.82
CA LEU A 66 -10.63 -11.01 14.65
C LEU A 66 -9.30 -10.64 15.32
N LEU A 67 -8.80 -9.44 15.09
CA LEU A 67 -7.53 -8.97 15.65
C LEU A 67 -7.63 -8.70 17.17
N ALA A 68 -8.81 -8.42 17.72
CA ALA A 68 -8.99 -8.18 19.16
C ALA A 68 -8.58 -9.39 20.01
N ASP A 69 -8.72 -10.60 19.49
CA ASP A 69 -8.34 -11.84 20.20
C ASP A 69 -6.83 -12.12 20.14
N HIS A 70 -6.08 -11.39 19.33
CA HIS A 70 -4.66 -11.63 19.06
C HIS A 70 -3.72 -10.49 19.44
N LEU A 71 -4.25 -9.29 19.69
CA LEU A 71 -3.48 -8.08 19.96
C LEU A 71 -3.86 -7.47 21.32
N ASN A 72 -2.88 -6.90 22.02
CA ASN A 72 -3.12 -6.11 23.22
C ASN A 72 -3.68 -4.71 22.88
N ASP A 73 -4.00 -3.91 23.92
CA ASP A 73 -4.61 -2.59 23.76
C ASP A 73 -3.68 -1.59 23.04
N GLU A 74 -2.38 -1.63 23.32
CA GLU A 74 -1.38 -0.75 22.71
C GLU A 74 -1.25 -1.06 21.21
N GLN A 75 -1.13 -2.34 20.85
CA GLN A 75 -1.07 -2.77 19.47
C GLN A 75 -2.35 -2.40 18.69
N ARG A 76 -3.53 -2.58 19.29
CA ARG A 76 -4.80 -2.18 18.67
C ARG A 76 -4.90 -0.66 18.45
N ALA A 77 -4.32 0.15 19.34
CA ALA A 77 -4.27 1.60 19.18
C ALA A 77 -3.39 2.06 18.02
N ASN A 78 -2.44 1.22 17.58
CA ASN A 78 -1.61 1.48 16.41
C ASN A 78 -2.29 1.14 15.08
N ILE A 79 -3.55 0.63 15.07
CA ILE A 79 -4.25 0.25 13.84
C ILE A 79 -5.27 1.30 13.43
N ARG A 80 -5.24 1.68 12.16
CA ARG A 80 -6.32 2.41 11.48
C ARG A 80 -6.96 1.52 10.42
N TYR A 81 -8.30 1.50 10.41
CA TYR A 81 -9.08 0.71 9.45
C TYR A 81 -9.70 1.63 8.41
N PHE A 82 -9.60 1.22 7.14
CA PHE A 82 -10.19 1.88 6.00
C PHE A 82 -11.14 0.92 5.30
N GLU A 83 -12.44 1.14 5.47
CA GLU A 83 -13.45 0.24 4.90
C GLU A 83 -13.79 0.67 3.48
N MET A 84 -13.41 -0.18 2.53
CA MET A 84 -13.69 0.00 1.12
C MET A 84 -13.53 -1.32 0.36
N PRO A 85 -14.16 -1.45 -0.83
CA PRO A 85 -13.99 -2.64 -1.66
C PRO A 85 -12.55 -2.77 -2.18
N THR A 86 -12.05 -4.02 -2.25
CA THR A 86 -10.75 -4.38 -2.81
C THR A 86 -10.89 -5.50 -3.84
N ASN A 87 -9.89 -5.68 -4.72
CA ASN A 87 -9.82 -6.84 -5.61
C ASN A 87 -8.91 -7.92 -5.01
N ASP A 88 -7.73 -7.55 -4.47
CA ASP A 88 -6.76 -8.49 -3.92
C ASP A 88 -5.92 -7.82 -2.80
N THR A 89 -4.78 -8.42 -2.43
CA THR A 89 -3.99 -8.09 -1.23
C THR A 89 -2.67 -7.38 -1.50
N TRP A 90 -2.35 -7.08 -2.74
CA TRP A 90 -1.02 -6.67 -3.21
C TRP A 90 -0.75 -5.17 -2.99
N ALA A 91 -0.78 -4.74 -1.71
CA ALA A 91 -0.59 -3.35 -1.32
C ALA A 91 0.74 -2.74 -1.79
N ARG A 92 1.80 -3.54 -1.94
CA ARG A 92 3.08 -3.10 -2.50
C ARG A 92 2.92 -2.54 -3.92
N ASP A 93 2.02 -3.12 -4.72
CA ASP A 93 1.91 -2.78 -6.14
C ASP A 93 0.93 -1.63 -6.40
N HIS A 94 -0.13 -1.50 -5.59
CA HIS A 94 -1.14 -0.46 -5.76
C HIS A 94 -1.06 0.69 -4.74
N GLY A 95 -0.19 0.58 -3.73
CA GLY A 95 -0.02 1.62 -2.72
C GLY A 95 0.71 2.86 -3.24
N ALA A 96 0.53 4.00 -2.56
CA ALA A 96 1.20 5.24 -2.92
C ALA A 96 2.72 5.12 -2.88
N ILE A 97 3.40 5.77 -3.82
CA ILE A 97 4.86 5.94 -3.78
C ILE A 97 5.17 7.23 -3.03
N THR A 98 5.80 7.11 -1.87
CA THR A 98 6.05 8.27 -1.01
C THR A 98 7.41 8.87 -1.26
N LEU A 99 7.45 10.16 -1.60
CA LEU A 99 8.67 10.96 -1.66
C LEU A 99 8.83 11.81 -0.40
N SER A 100 10.08 12.04 0.02
CA SER A 100 10.41 12.90 1.16
C SER A 100 11.53 13.87 0.81
N ASN A 101 11.47 15.08 1.37
CA ASN A 101 12.59 16.02 1.41
C ASN A 101 13.13 16.25 2.84
N GLY A 102 12.72 15.38 3.79
CA GLY A 102 13.05 15.45 5.21
C GLY A 102 12.18 16.40 6.03
N ALA A 103 11.29 17.17 5.41
CA ALA A 103 10.35 18.08 6.08
C ALA A 103 8.91 17.89 5.59
N GLU A 104 8.76 17.50 4.34
CA GLU A 104 7.46 17.32 3.66
C GLU A 104 7.42 15.95 3.00
N LEU A 105 6.22 15.38 2.94
CA LEU A 105 5.93 14.13 2.24
C LEU A 105 5.03 14.42 1.03
N ARG A 106 5.27 13.68 -0.05
CA ARG A 106 4.41 13.63 -1.23
C ARG A 106 4.10 12.18 -1.55
N MET A 107 2.84 11.84 -1.56
CA MET A 107 2.35 10.54 -1.96
C MET A 107 1.92 10.61 -3.42
N LEU A 108 2.63 9.90 -4.27
CA LEU A 108 2.33 9.81 -5.70
C LEU A 108 1.36 8.66 -5.92
N ASP A 109 0.18 8.97 -6.47
CA ASP A 109 -0.86 7.98 -6.80
C ASP A 109 -0.72 7.61 -8.27
N PHE A 110 -0.02 6.50 -8.55
CA PHE A 110 0.15 5.96 -9.88
C PHE A 110 -0.97 4.97 -10.24
N LYS A 111 -1.21 4.78 -11.53
CA LYS A 111 -2.18 3.80 -12.00
C LYS A 111 -1.67 2.38 -11.76
N PHE A 112 -2.39 1.63 -10.94
CA PHE A 112 -2.30 0.18 -10.90
C PHE A 112 -3.33 -0.42 -11.86
N ASN A 113 -2.91 -1.30 -12.76
CA ASN A 113 -3.80 -1.91 -13.74
C ASN A 113 -3.74 -3.44 -13.78
N GLY A 114 -3.51 -4.07 -12.63
CA GLY A 114 -3.53 -5.53 -12.52
C GLY A 114 -2.43 -6.20 -13.33
N TRP A 115 -1.21 -5.64 -13.28
CA TRP A 115 -0.01 -6.13 -13.98
C TRP A 115 -0.15 -6.22 -15.50
N GLY A 116 -0.76 -5.19 -16.07
CA GLY A 116 -1.03 -5.13 -17.50
C GLY A 116 -2.36 -5.80 -17.88
N GLU A 117 -3.40 -5.53 -17.10
CA GLU A 117 -4.80 -5.97 -17.31
C GLU A 117 -4.99 -7.50 -17.27
N LYS A 118 -4.17 -8.19 -16.49
CA LYS A 118 -4.27 -9.64 -16.31
C LYS A 118 -5.32 -10.07 -15.27
N PHE A 119 -5.63 -9.18 -14.33
CA PHE A 119 -6.57 -9.39 -13.23
C PHE A 119 -7.46 -8.17 -13.06
N ASP A 120 -8.57 -8.30 -12.36
CA ASP A 120 -9.39 -7.18 -11.92
C ASP A 120 -8.59 -6.28 -10.98
N TRP A 121 -8.67 -4.96 -11.16
CA TRP A 121 -7.77 -4.01 -10.49
C TRP A 121 -8.43 -2.69 -10.06
N GLN A 122 -9.60 -2.39 -10.58
CA GLN A 122 -10.22 -1.07 -10.46
C GLN A 122 -10.46 -0.65 -9.01
N LYS A 123 -10.80 -1.62 -8.14
CA LYS A 123 -11.01 -1.35 -6.71
C LYS A 123 -9.67 -1.06 -6.02
N ASP A 124 -8.63 -1.85 -6.32
CA ASP A 124 -7.30 -1.67 -5.74
C ASP A 124 -6.66 -0.36 -6.18
N ASN A 125 -6.81 0.00 -7.46
CA ASN A 125 -6.36 1.29 -7.99
C ASN A 125 -7.01 2.51 -7.30
N ALA A 126 -8.21 2.36 -6.78
CA ALA A 126 -8.91 3.44 -6.08
C ALA A 126 -8.50 3.60 -4.60
N ILE A 127 -7.73 2.67 -4.04
CA ILE A 127 -7.43 2.62 -2.60
C ILE A 127 -6.68 3.87 -2.15
N THR A 128 -5.61 4.26 -2.83
CA THR A 128 -4.78 5.43 -2.45
C THR A 128 -5.61 6.70 -2.39
N ALA A 129 -6.38 7.00 -3.44
CA ALA A 129 -7.24 8.19 -3.49
C ALA A 129 -8.32 8.17 -2.38
N ASN A 130 -8.96 7.01 -2.13
CA ASN A 130 -9.95 6.87 -1.08
C ASN A 130 -9.34 7.03 0.33
N MET A 131 -8.19 6.44 0.59
CA MET A 131 -7.46 6.61 1.84
C MET A 131 -7.08 8.07 2.09
N ALA A 132 -6.65 8.79 1.05
CA ALA A 132 -6.35 10.21 1.12
C ALA A 132 -7.58 11.03 1.53
N GLN A 133 -8.74 10.78 0.92
CA GLN A 133 -10.00 11.43 1.29
C GLN A 133 -10.42 11.16 2.74
N MET A 134 -10.05 9.99 3.27
CA MET A 134 -10.29 9.60 4.66
C MET A 134 -9.20 10.13 5.63
N GLY A 135 -8.27 10.94 5.15
CA GLY A 135 -7.20 11.53 5.96
C GLY A 135 -6.16 10.53 6.45
N ALA A 136 -5.82 9.53 5.63
CA ALA A 136 -4.82 8.52 5.99
C ALA A 136 -3.40 9.11 6.08
N PHE A 137 -3.07 10.04 5.20
CA PHE A 137 -1.70 10.48 4.93
C PHE A 137 -1.40 11.87 5.52
N GLU A 138 -0.16 12.05 5.95
CA GLU A 138 0.38 13.31 6.48
C GLU A 138 1.16 14.09 5.42
N GLY A 139 0.66 14.21 4.21
CA GLY A 139 1.36 14.90 3.13
C GLY A 139 0.44 15.22 1.97
N MET A 140 1.03 15.72 0.91
CA MET A 140 0.32 16.04 -0.31
C MET A 140 0.15 14.78 -1.16
N ILE A 141 -1.06 14.58 -1.69
CA ILE A 141 -1.31 13.57 -2.72
C ILE A 141 -1.15 14.22 -4.09
N GLU A 142 -0.39 13.59 -4.96
CA GLU A 142 -0.22 13.97 -6.37
C GLU A 142 -0.77 12.86 -7.27
N ASP A 143 -1.67 13.24 -8.17
CA ASP A 143 -2.27 12.32 -9.14
C ASP A 143 -1.32 12.09 -10.33
N HIS A 144 -0.91 10.84 -10.52
CA HIS A 144 -0.10 10.35 -11.62
C HIS A 144 -0.76 9.15 -12.30
N THR A 145 -2.09 9.05 -12.24
CA THR A 145 -2.86 7.92 -12.79
C THR A 145 -2.86 7.83 -14.32
N ASP A 146 -2.22 8.77 -15.00
CA ASP A 146 -1.89 8.72 -16.43
C ASP A 146 -0.69 7.80 -16.74
N PHE A 147 0.07 7.38 -15.71
CA PHE A 147 1.23 6.48 -15.84
C PHE A 147 1.03 5.21 -15.02
N VAL A 148 1.25 4.04 -15.62
CA VAL A 148 1.13 2.74 -14.95
C VAL A 148 2.43 2.42 -14.23
N LEU A 149 2.37 2.25 -12.90
CA LEU A 149 3.52 1.88 -12.07
C LEU A 149 3.08 1.00 -10.91
N GLU A 150 3.66 -0.17 -10.81
CA GLU A 150 3.58 -0.99 -9.60
C GLU A 150 4.76 -0.68 -8.67
N GLY A 151 4.51 -0.45 -7.39
CA GLY A 151 5.57 -0.22 -6.39
C GLY A 151 6.54 -1.38 -6.26
N GLY A 152 6.08 -2.61 -6.51
CA GLY A 152 6.93 -3.81 -6.57
C GLY A 152 7.87 -3.89 -7.76
N SER A 153 7.76 -2.98 -8.73
CA SER A 153 8.64 -2.90 -9.91
C SER A 153 9.81 -1.93 -9.76
N ILE A 154 9.93 -1.25 -8.62
CA ILE A 154 10.97 -0.24 -8.36
C ILE A 154 11.71 -0.51 -7.05
N GLU A 155 12.99 -0.17 -7.01
CA GLU A 155 13.85 -0.18 -5.83
C GLU A 155 14.60 1.14 -5.71
N SER A 156 14.83 1.62 -4.49
CA SER A 156 15.52 2.90 -4.23
C SER A 156 16.69 2.72 -3.26
N ASP A 157 17.78 3.44 -3.53
CA ASP A 157 18.89 3.56 -2.59
C ASP A 157 18.69 4.68 -1.56
N GLY A 158 17.60 5.44 -1.64
CA GLY A 158 17.32 6.60 -0.80
C GLY A 158 18.22 7.82 -1.11
N LYS A 159 19.05 7.75 -2.14
CA LYS A 159 20.05 8.78 -2.50
C LYS A 159 19.86 9.32 -3.91
N GLY A 160 18.69 9.04 -4.51
CA GLY A 160 18.31 9.52 -5.83
C GLY A 160 18.51 8.51 -6.95
N THR A 161 18.91 7.27 -6.65
CA THR A 161 18.97 6.19 -7.63
C THR A 161 17.73 5.30 -7.51
N ILE A 162 17.07 5.04 -8.64
CA ILE A 162 15.93 4.12 -8.72
C ILE A 162 16.28 3.02 -9.72
N PHE A 163 16.08 1.77 -9.32
CA PHE A 163 16.21 0.60 -10.17
C PHE A 163 14.84 0.09 -10.59
N THR A 164 14.70 -0.24 -11.86
CA THR A 164 13.49 -0.88 -12.43
C THR A 164 13.87 -1.72 -13.62
N THR A 165 12.90 -2.41 -14.22
CA THR A 165 13.12 -3.19 -15.44
C THR A 165 12.25 -2.70 -16.59
N ALA A 166 12.81 -2.73 -17.79
CA ALA A 166 12.02 -2.45 -19.02
C ALA A 166 10.85 -3.43 -19.16
N CYS A 167 11.02 -4.68 -18.73
CA CYS A 167 9.96 -5.70 -18.78
C CYS A 167 8.75 -5.35 -17.90
N CYS A 168 8.95 -4.63 -16.80
CA CYS A 168 7.84 -4.14 -15.99
C CYS A 168 7.20 -2.88 -16.59
N LEU A 169 8.02 -1.85 -16.87
CA LEU A 169 7.49 -0.55 -17.31
C LEU A 169 6.92 -0.57 -18.74
N LEU A 170 7.55 -1.29 -19.65
CA LEU A 170 7.24 -1.30 -21.09
C LEU A 170 6.53 -2.58 -21.54
N ALA A 171 5.95 -3.35 -20.60
CA ALA A 171 5.14 -4.50 -20.96
C ALA A 171 3.86 -4.08 -21.70
N PRO A 172 3.26 -4.98 -22.51
CA PRO A 172 1.95 -4.74 -23.11
C PRO A 172 0.92 -4.28 -22.08
N HIS A 173 0.05 -3.35 -22.47
CA HIS A 173 -0.99 -2.74 -21.63
C HIS A 173 -0.46 -1.92 -20.42
N ARG A 174 0.84 -1.60 -20.39
CA ARG A 174 1.42 -0.61 -19.46
C ARG A 174 1.80 0.67 -20.19
N ASN A 175 3.09 1.06 -20.17
CA ASN A 175 3.53 2.33 -20.76
C ASN A 175 4.24 2.12 -22.10
N GLN A 176 3.71 1.30 -22.96
CA GLN A 176 4.23 1.18 -24.33
C GLN A 176 3.90 2.45 -25.12
N PRO A 177 4.84 2.94 -25.96
CA PRO A 177 4.57 4.05 -26.86
C PRO A 177 3.52 3.71 -27.91
#